data_c3e42c2dd7458fbae50380fd34c56212
#
_entry.id   c3e42c2dd7458fbae50380fd34c56212
#
_cell.length_a   1.000
_cell.length_b   1.000
_cell.length_c   1.000
_cell.angle_alpha   90.00
_cell.angle_beta   90.00
_cell.angle_gamma   90.00
#
_symmetry.space_group_name_H-M   'P 1'
#
loop_
_entity.id
_entity.type
_entity.pdbx_description
1 polymer ?
#
loop_
_entity_poly.entity_id
_entity_poly.type
_entity_poly.pdbx_seq_one_letter_code
_entity_poly.pdbx_strand_id
1 'polypeptide(L)' 'MKVELRKGSLVDKFSVKGELSEVIEKLKKLYICQIEVNKDLIICKVNEVKEVC' A
#
# COMPACT_ATOMS: atom_id res chain seq x y z
N MET A 1 9.29 7.89 3.30
CA MET A 1 7.95 7.38 3.69
C MET A 1 7.96 5.86 3.70
N LYS A 2 7.42 5.27 4.73
CA LYS A 2 7.41 3.81 4.87
C LYS A 2 6.03 3.26 4.52
N VAL A 3 6.02 2.13 3.84
CA VAL A 3 4.79 1.45 3.46
C VAL A 3 4.81 0.04 4.03
N GLU A 4 3.73 -0.34 4.69
CA GLU A 4 3.52 -1.70 5.17
C GLU A 4 2.40 -2.32 4.34
N LEU A 5 2.72 -3.36 3.59
CA LEU A 5 1.77 -4.05 2.75
C LEU A 5 1.38 -5.37 3.41
N ARG A 6 0.12 -5.50 3.76
CA ARG A 6 -0.40 -6.71 4.42
C ARG A 6 -1.25 -7.52 3.44
N LYS A 7 -0.79 -8.72 3.16
CA LYS A 7 -1.51 -9.67 2.30
C LYS A 7 -1.79 -10.92 3.12
N GLY A 8 -2.98 -11.04 3.65
CA GLY A 8 -3.32 -12.17 4.52
C GLY A 8 -2.36 -12.27 5.70
N SER A 9 -1.58 -13.34 5.76
CA SER A 9 -0.58 -13.54 6.80
C SER A 9 0.79 -12.97 6.46
N LEU A 10 0.98 -12.51 5.21
CA LEU A 10 2.24 -11.94 4.77
C LEU A 10 2.26 -10.44 5.00
N VAL A 11 3.36 -9.94 5.52
CA VAL A 11 3.57 -8.51 5.77
C VAL A 11 4.88 -8.10 5.12
N ASP A 12 4.80 -7.18 4.16
CA ASP A 12 5.97 -6.60 3.53
C ASP A 12 6.11 -5.15 3.96
N LYS A 13 7.33 -4.75 4.28
CA LYS A 13 7.64 -3.38 4.64
C LYS A 13 8.72 -2.85 3.70
N PHE A 14 8.49 -1.67 3.18
CA PHE A 14 9.47 -1.04 2.30
C PHE A 14 9.37 0.48 2.39
N SER A 15 10.42 1.14 1.93
CA SER A 15 10.44 2.60 1.88
C SER A 15 10.19 3.05 0.45
N VAL A 16 9.43 4.13 0.31
CA VAL A 16 9.15 4.74 -0.98
C VAL A 16 9.46 6.21 -0.94
N LYS A 17 9.83 6.77 -2.09
CA LYS A 17 10.00 8.20 -2.25
C LYS A 17 8.84 8.75 -3.02
N GLY A 18 8.42 9.96 -2.69
CA GLY A 18 7.35 10.64 -3.36
C GLY A 18 6.32 11.19 -2.38
N GLU A 19 5.32 11.86 -2.92
CA GLU A 19 4.25 12.40 -2.12
C GLU A 19 3.26 11.33 -1.71
N LEU A 20 2.63 11.55 -0.56
CA LEU A 20 1.65 10.63 0.00
C LEU A 20 0.54 10.29 -1.01
N SER A 21 0.00 11.31 -1.69
CA SER A 21 -1.07 11.10 -2.65
C SER A 21 -0.65 10.22 -3.82
N GLU A 22 0.57 10.38 -4.31
CA GLU A 22 1.09 9.56 -5.41
C GLU A 22 1.25 8.11 -5.01
N VAL A 23 1.78 7.88 -3.82
CA VAL A 23 1.97 6.51 -3.30
C VAL A 23 0.62 5.82 -3.13
N ILE A 24 -0.35 6.52 -2.56
CA ILE A 24 -1.69 5.99 -2.36
C ILE A 24 -2.36 5.64 -3.70
N GLU A 25 -2.22 6.52 -4.69
CA GLU A 25 -2.78 6.24 -6.02
C GLU A 25 -2.18 4.99 -6.65
N LYS A 26 -0.87 4.83 -6.55
CA LYS A 26 -0.20 3.64 -7.08
C LYS A 26 -0.68 2.36 -6.40
N LEU A 27 -0.81 2.40 -5.08
CA LEU A 27 -1.28 1.25 -4.32
C LEU A 27 -2.72 0.89 -4.71
N LYS A 28 -3.59 1.88 -4.88
CA LYS A 28 -4.97 1.65 -5.27
C LYS A 28 -5.11 1.11 -6.69
N LYS A 29 -4.16 1.42 -7.57
CA LYS A 29 -4.16 0.88 -8.92
C LYS A 29 -3.74 -0.58 -8.96
N LEU A 30 -2.82 -0.97 -8.08
CA LEU A 30 -2.27 -2.32 -8.06
C LEU A 30 -3.09 -3.30 -7.23
N TYR A 31 -3.75 -2.80 -6.18
CA TYR A 31 -4.43 -3.65 -5.20
C TYR A 31 -5.81 -3.14 -4.86
N ILE A 32 -6.72 -4.05 -4.58
CA ILE A 32 -7.97 -3.73 -3.92
C ILE A 32 -7.67 -3.78 -2.43
N CYS A 33 -7.51 -2.63 -1.80
CA CYS A 33 -7.01 -2.56 -0.44
C CYS A 33 -7.62 -1.41 0.34
N GLN A 34 -7.54 -1.51 1.65
CA GLN A 34 -7.84 -0.42 2.56
C GLN A 34 -6.53 0.23 2.96
N ILE A 35 -6.48 1.54 2.89
CA ILE A 35 -5.28 2.29 3.19
C ILE A 35 -5.50 3.12 4.46
N GLU A 36 -4.59 2.96 5.41
CA GLU A 36 -4.53 3.78 6.60
C GLU A 36 -3.21 4.55 6.58
N VAL A 37 -3.28 5.82 6.93
CA VAL A 37 -2.10 6.66 7.04
C VAL A 37 -1.88 6.99 8.51
N ASN A 38 -0.69 6.68 9.02
CA ASN A 38 -0.33 6.93 10.40
C ASN A 38 1.04 7.60 10.43
N LYS A 39 1.06 8.93 10.59
CA LYS A 39 2.27 9.75 10.55
C LYS A 39 3.04 9.51 9.24
N ASP A 40 4.21 8.87 9.34
CA ASP A 40 5.05 8.58 8.17
C ASP A 40 4.85 7.16 7.64
N LEU A 41 3.86 6.45 8.16
CA LEU A 41 3.61 5.07 7.80
C LEU A 41 2.29 4.94 7.06
N ILE A 42 2.32 4.29 5.91
CA ILE A 42 1.12 3.93 5.17
C ILE A 42 0.90 2.44 5.37
N ILE A 43 -0.26 2.07 5.87
CA ILE A 43 -0.63 0.67 6.04
C ILE A 43 -1.65 0.32 4.95
N CYS A 44 -1.28 -0.60 4.09
CA CYS A 44 -2.13 -1.08 3.01
C CYS A 44 -2.56 -2.51 3.30
N LYS A 45 -3.83 -2.71 3.61
CA LYS A 45 -4.41 -4.04 3.83
C LYS A 45 -4.99 -4.52 2.52
N VAL A 46 -4.34 -5.47 1.90
CA VAL A 46 -4.72 -5.97 0.58
C VAL A 46 -5.77 -7.06 0.73
N ASN A 47 -6.93 -6.86 0.11
CA ASN A 47 -7.97 -7.87 0.03
C ASN A 47 -7.79 -8.74 -1.20
N GLU A 48 -7.49 -8.11 -2.34
CA GLU A 48 -7.23 -8.81 -3.59
C GLU A 48 -6.20 -8.05 -4.39
N VAL A 49 -5.39 -8.78 -5.14
CA VAL A 49 -4.45 -8.20 -6.09
C VAL A 49 -5.19 -8.02 -7.41
N LYS A 50 -5.17 -6.79 -7.94
CA LYS A 50 -5.73 -6.54 -9.27
C LYS A 50 -4.79 -7.12 -10.30
N GLU A 51 -5.30 -7.98 -11.16
CA GLU A 51 -4.55 -8.42 -12.31
C GLU A 51 -4.59 -7.34 -13.37
N VAL A 52 -3.44 -6.82 -13.70
CA VAL A 52 -3.30 -5.89 -14.79
C VAL A 52 -2.84 -6.68 -16.00
N CYS A 53 -3.76 -6.91 -16.89
CA CYS A 53 -3.42 -7.55 -18.15
C CYS A 53 -2.95 -6.53 -19.15
#